data_dbdd88ff12315dddfd6ca435900b8bfb
#
_entry.id   dbdd88ff12315dddfd6ca435900b8bfb
#
_cell.length_a   1.000
_cell.length_b   1.000
_cell.length_c   1.000
_cell.angle_alpha   90.00
_cell.angle_beta   90.00
_cell.angle_gamma   90.00
#
_symmetry.space_group_name_H-M   'P 1'
#
loop_
_entity.id
_entity.type
_entity.pdbx_description
1 polymer ?
#
loop_
_entity_poly.entity_id
_entity_poly.type
_entity_poly.pdbx_seq_one_letter_code
_entity_poly.pdbx_strand_id
1 'polypeptide(L)'
;MEENQDFNLLPPYLVDSDGAQSPESQTQRTYGTLSYNARRKCWTVKGDPMVTELCKRLFPGSATARRGEARFTAHRRVVGDLNWLMLRYPLLVKPADQQRWEKALEEARDYAVHRELARRMPEKVQPDPAVFKGRLTDFQQEGLAFLLRGERCLLADEMGLGKTVQALAWLCQTGAYPAMVVAPPHLMRNWENEIARFVQKPDGSPLRVHVIRGLKPYALPPADIYLMHYLLLRGWKEALPDMGLPTVIFDEIQELRHSGTEKYSAASLLAEAAQRVVGLSGTPIYNQGAEIWNVVNILDFHVLGDYESFTREWCYGYGNRIVQKPELLGEHLRSEGLMLRRTKQEVLKELPPKRRLVMTIDSDEGVYRRLMEPVNQTLRLMRETADANASQRVLWEMEVERGERQATGVAKAPAVAQFVRALLEGGEKVLLFAHHHEVMDIYKRELKSFSPAFITGRETPAMKERGVERFMTGRTDLCCISLRAASGLNLQRATCVVFGELDWSPAVHSQAEDRAHRMGQTDSILCYYLVSQGGSDQEMQDALGLKVSQFVGLMGDTPQSEADALLGAQEARQHVERLVQRLLNQTA
;
A
#
# COMPACT_ATOMS: atom_id res chain seq x y z
N MET A 1 -34.39 -29.60 11.16
CA MET A 1 -33.43 -30.01 12.21
C MET A 1 -32.03 -29.46 11.88
N GLU A 2 -31.94 -28.28 11.23
CA GLU A 2 -30.67 -27.60 10.87
C GLU A 2 -30.45 -26.26 11.61
N GLU A 3 -31.42 -25.78 12.37
CA GLU A 3 -31.31 -24.48 13.07
C GLU A 3 -30.52 -24.50 14.38
N ASN A 4 -30.08 -25.65 14.87
CA ASN A 4 -29.42 -25.75 16.19
C ASN A 4 -27.90 -25.89 16.15
N GLN A 5 -27.23 -25.81 14.96
CA GLN A 5 -25.77 -25.91 14.89
C GLN A 5 -25.05 -24.55 14.94
N ASP A 6 -25.73 -23.44 14.64
CA ASP A 6 -25.10 -22.12 14.58
C ASP A 6 -24.83 -21.51 15.97
N PHE A 7 -25.60 -21.89 17.00
CA PHE A 7 -25.42 -21.35 18.37
C PHE A 7 -24.08 -21.74 19.03
N ASN A 8 -23.43 -22.82 18.59
CA ASN A 8 -22.14 -23.24 19.11
C ASN A 8 -20.94 -22.47 18.47
N LEU A 9 -21.19 -21.59 17.54
CA LEU A 9 -20.15 -20.83 16.81
C LEU A 9 -19.87 -19.46 17.43
N LEU A 10 -20.79 -18.96 18.25
CA LEU A 10 -20.65 -17.65 18.88
C LEU A 10 -19.75 -17.73 20.11
N PRO A 11 -18.85 -16.76 20.32
CA PRO A 11 -18.21 -16.59 21.62
C PRO A 11 -19.25 -16.52 22.74
N PRO A 12 -18.97 -17.09 23.93
CA PRO A 12 -19.97 -17.19 25.03
C PRO A 12 -20.65 -15.88 25.42
N TYR A 13 -20.03 -14.76 25.15
CA TYR A 13 -20.54 -13.41 25.44
C TYR A 13 -21.46 -12.82 24.35
N LEU A 14 -21.65 -13.54 23.25
CA LEU A 14 -22.58 -13.15 22.17
C LEU A 14 -23.78 -14.11 22.04
N VAL A 15 -23.83 -15.15 22.87
CA VAL A 15 -24.98 -16.06 22.96
C VAL A 15 -26.11 -15.38 23.75
N ASP A 16 -27.33 -15.43 23.23
CA ASP A 16 -28.49 -14.92 24.00
C ASP A 16 -28.70 -15.74 25.24
N SER A 17 -28.93 -15.08 26.35
CA SER A 17 -29.23 -15.69 27.66
C SER A 17 -30.66 -16.27 27.76
N ASP A 18 -31.33 -16.50 26.65
CA ASP A 18 -32.73 -16.99 26.63
C ASP A 18 -32.92 -18.43 27.14
N GLY A 19 -31.85 -19.07 27.63
CA GLY A 19 -31.91 -20.38 28.28
C GLY A 19 -31.81 -20.37 29.83
N ALA A 20 -31.56 -19.24 30.44
CA ALA A 20 -31.49 -19.12 31.88
C ALA A 20 -32.87 -18.69 32.42
N GLN A 21 -33.57 -19.61 33.09
CA GLN A 21 -34.79 -19.34 33.85
C GLN A 21 -34.61 -18.06 34.67
N SER A 22 -35.57 -17.14 34.53
CA SER A 22 -35.69 -15.92 35.31
C SER A 22 -35.57 -16.21 36.80
N PRO A 23 -34.52 -15.73 37.49
CA PRO A 23 -34.60 -15.58 38.93
C PRO A 23 -35.43 -14.32 39.21
N GLU A 24 -36.32 -14.44 40.15
CA GLU A 24 -37.15 -13.39 40.72
C GLU A 24 -36.39 -12.08 40.90
N SER A 25 -37.04 -10.98 40.62
CA SER A 25 -36.62 -9.57 40.63
C SER A 25 -35.71 -9.18 41.82
N GLN A 26 -34.47 -9.52 41.78
CA GLN A 26 -33.44 -8.77 42.48
C GLN A 26 -33.09 -7.57 41.59
N THR A 27 -33.28 -6.37 42.10
CA THR A 27 -32.85 -5.10 41.47
C THR A 27 -31.37 -5.20 41.10
N GLN A 28 -31.12 -5.60 39.87
CA GLN A 28 -29.77 -5.79 39.37
C GLN A 28 -29.05 -4.44 39.42
N ARG A 29 -27.97 -4.34 40.18
CA ARG A 29 -27.18 -3.10 40.32
C ARG A 29 -26.68 -2.66 38.95
N THR A 30 -27.09 -1.46 38.50
CA THR A 30 -26.59 -0.85 37.28
C THR A 30 -25.39 0.04 37.59
N TYR A 31 -24.34 -0.03 36.75
CA TYR A 31 -23.08 0.70 36.92
C TYR A 31 -23.04 1.99 36.11
N GLY A 32 -24.10 2.32 35.39
CA GLY A 32 -24.18 3.54 34.60
C GLY A 32 -25.15 3.42 33.43
N THR A 33 -25.06 4.35 32.51
CA THR A 33 -25.90 4.43 31.31
C THR A 33 -25.10 4.37 30.04
N LEU A 34 -25.65 3.68 29.04
CA LEU A 34 -25.17 3.66 27.67
C LEU A 34 -26.05 4.55 26.78
N SER A 35 -25.43 5.41 25.97
CA SER A 35 -26.15 6.28 25.02
C SER A 35 -25.34 6.48 23.74
N TYR A 36 -26.03 6.75 22.63
CA TYR A 36 -25.41 7.03 21.34
C TYR A 36 -25.28 8.54 21.10
N ASN A 37 -24.09 8.97 20.65
CA ASN A 37 -23.84 10.34 20.25
C ASN A 37 -23.83 10.45 18.73
N ALA A 38 -24.91 10.93 18.12
CA ALA A 38 -25.08 11.02 16.68
C ALA A 38 -24.05 11.96 15.99
N ARG A 39 -23.63 13.04 16.65
CA ARG A 39 -22.62 13.96 16.09
C ARG A 39 -21.24 13.34 15.98
N ARG A 40 -20.89 12.47 16.92
CA ARG A 40 -19.57 11.80 17.00
C ARG A 40 -19.61 10.37 16.50
N LYS A 41 -20.77 9.87 16.08
CA LYS A 41 -20.98 8.48 15.66
C LYS A 41 -20.35 7.47 16.64
N CYS A 42 -20.54 7.67 17.95
CA CYS A 42 -19.93 6.84 18.99
C CYS A 42 -20.92 6.51 20.13
N TRP A 43 -20.70 5.38 20.77
CA TRP A 43 -21.35 5.02 22.03
C TRP A 43 -20.66 5.73 23.21
N THR A 44 -21.42 6.12 24.20
CA THR A 44 -20.91 6.79 25.40
C THR A 44 -21.45 6.09 26.64
N VAL A 45 -20.56 5.61 27.50
CA VAL A 45 -20.85 5.09 28.84
C VAL A 45 -20.62 6.21 29.85
N LYS A 46 -21.62 6.44 30.71
CA LYS A 46 -21.53 7.37 31.84
C LYS A 46 -21.97 6.65 33.10
N GLY A 47 -21.17 6.70 34.16
CA GLY A 47 -21.51 6.05 35.39
C GLY A 47 -20.35 5.87 36.36
N ASP A 48 -20.32 4.73 37.01
CA ASP A 48 -19.33 4.40 38.03
C ASP A 48 -17.90 4.68 37.52
N PRO A 49 -17.10 5.49 38.26
CA PRO A 49 -15.75 5.83 37.87
C PRO A 49 -14.82 4.61 37.65
N MET A 50 -15.00 3.54 38.43
CA MET A 50 -14.21 2.31 38.29
C MET A 50 -14.51 1.63 36.95
N VAL A 51 -15.79 1.53 36.58
CA VAL A 51 -16.20 0.90 35.31
C VAL A 51 -15.74 1.76 34.12
N THR A 52 -15.90 3.07 34.19
CA THR A 52 -15.43 3.96 33.10
C THR A 52 -13.90 4.00 32.96
N GLU A 53 -13.15 3.88 34.06
CA GLU A 53 -11.69 3.75 33.98
C GLU A 53 -11.27 2.37 33.46
N LEU A 54 -11.99 1.30 33.80
CA LEU A 54 -11.77 -0.02 33.20
C LEU A 54 -12.01 0.01 31.68
N CYS A 55 -13.09 0.64 31.24
CA CYS A 55 -13.37 0.86 29.84
C CYS A 55 -12.22 1.58 29.12
N LYS A 56 -11.66 2.63 29.72
CA LYS A 56 -10.55 3.39 29.15
C LYS A 56 -9.26 2.59 29.03
N ARG A 57 -9.08 1.58 29.88
CA ARG A 57 -7.91 0.68 29.80
C ARG A 57 -8.10 -0.45 28.78
N LEU A 58 -9.32 -0.95 28.64
CA LEU A 58 -9.62 -2.10 27.78
C LEU A 58 -9.84 -1.70 26.32
N PHE A 59 -10.38 -0.50 26.08
CA PHE A 59 -10.79 -0.09 24.73
C PHE A 59 -9.98 1.11 24.24
N PRO A 60 -9.23 0.94 23.15
CA PRO A 60 -8.55 2.06 22.49
C PRO A 60 -9.53 3.18 22.12
N GLY A 61 -9.08 4.44 22.18
CA GLY A 61 -9.89 5.59 21.81
C GLY A 61 -10.79 6.16 22.92
N SER A 62 -11.00 5.45 24.02
CA SER A 62 -11.79 5.97 25.15
C SER A 62 -10.97 6.80 26.14
N ALA A 63 -9.65 6.80 26.04
CA ALA A 63 -8.71 7.39 27.01
C ALA A 63 -8.84 8.92 27.20
N THR A 64 -9.31 9.64 26.18
CA THR A 64 -9.48 11.12 26.20
C THR A 64 -10.82 11.58 26.80
N ALA A 65 -11.68 10.65 27.20
CA ALA A 65 -12.97 10.99 27.78
C ALA A 65 -12.82 11.57 29.22
N ARG A 66 -13.78 12.40 29.62
CA ARG A 66 -13.82 13.01 30.97
C ARG A 66 -13.94 11.93 32.05
N ARG A 67 -13.57 12.25 33.29
CA ARG A 67 -13.77 11.35 34.44
C ARG A 67 -15.25 10.96 34.56
N GLY A 68 -15.51 9.66 34.74
CA GLY A 68 -16.89 9.12 34.77
C GLY A 68 -17.57 9.02 33.40
N GLU A 69 -16.82 9.20 32.29
CA GLU A 69 -17.31 9.02 30.93
C GLU A 69 -16.28 8.21 30.13
N ALA A 70 -16.76 7.26 29.32
CA ALA A 70 -15.96 6.54 28.34
C ALA A 70 -16.68 6.58 26.99
N ARG A 71 -15.95 6.67 25.88
CA ARG A 71 -16.52 6.75 24.53
C ARG A 71 -15.92 5.66 23.66
N PHE A 72 -16.79 5.02 22.89
CA PHE A 72 -16.44 3.91 22.01
C PHE A 72 -16.89 4.22 20.58
N THR A 73 -16.11 3.84 19.60
CA THR A 73 -16.57 3.85 18.21
C THR A 73 -17.75 2.90 18.06
N ALA A 74 -18.62 3.17 17.08
CA ALA A 74 -19.76 2.29 16.79
C ALA A 74 -19.36 1.07 15.94
N HIS A 75 -18.09 0.75 15.86
CA HIS A 75 -17.59 -0.40 15.11
C HIS A 75 -18.10 -1.70 15.73
N ARG A 76 -18.55 -2.65 14.91
CA ARG A 76 -19.18 -3.92 15.30
C ARG A 76 -18.34 -4.75 16.29
N ARG A 77 -16.99 -4.75 16.14
CA ARG A 77 -16.10 -5.40 17.12
C ARG A 77 -16.18 -4.75 18.50
N VAL A 78 -16.10 -3.42 18.55
CA VAL A 78 -16.17 -2.64 19.80
C VAL A 78 -17.53 -2.80 20.47
N VAL A 79 -18.62 -2.90 19.70
CA VAL A 79 -19.97 -3.19 20.22
C VAL A 79 -20.01 -4.57 20.85
N GLY A 80 -19.42 -5.59 20.25
CA GLY A 80 -19.30 -6.93 20.83
C GLY A 80 -18.54 -6.93 22.15
N ASP A 81 -17.40 -6.26 22.22
CA ASP A 81 -16.59 -6.13 23.43
C ASP A 81 -17.32 -5.34 24.53
N LEU A 82 -18.06 -4.30 24.16
CA LEU A 82 -18.89 -3.53 25.07
C LEU A 82 -20.04 -4.36 25.64
N ASN A 83 -20.67 -5.18 24.81
CA ASN A 83 -21.70 -6.13 25.29
C ASN A 83 -21.11 -7.13 26.27
N TRP A 84 -19.95 -7.69 26.03
CA TRP A 84 -19.26 -8.55 26.98
C TRP A 84 -19.00 -7.86 28.33
N LEU A 85 -18.56 -6.59 28.29
CA LEU A 85 -18.39 -5.78 29.52
C LEU A 85 -19.70 -5.61 30.25
N MET A 86 -20.82 -5.39 29.54
CA MET A 86 -22.15 -5.20 30.11
C MET A 86 -22.71 -6.46 30.79
N LEU A 87 -22.29 -7.66 30.40
CA LEU A 87 -22.62 -8.90 31.10
C LEU A 87 -22.06 -8.91 32.53
N ARG A 88 -20.91 -8.27 32.76
CA ARG A 88 -20.26 -8.20 34.08
C ARG A 88 -20.61 -6.93 34.86
N TYR A 89 -20.77 -5.83 34.15
CA TYR A 89 -21.10 -4.51 34.68
C TYR A 89 -22.33 -3.95 33.94
N PRO A 90 -23.54 -4.36 34.33
CA PRO A 90 -24.77 -3.95 33.65
C PRO A 90 -24.92 -2.44 33.54
N LEU A 91 -25.19 -1.97 32.32
CA LEU A 91 -25.43 -0.57 31.98
C LEU A 91 -26.88 -0.42 31.50
N LEU A 92 -27.53 0.66 31.89
CA LEU A 92 -28.85 0.99 31.36
C LEU A 92 -28.72 1.65 29.99
N VAL A 93 -29.19 1.00 28.94
CA VAL A 93 -29.30 1.62 27.61
C VAL A 93 -30.42 2.67 27.66
N LYS A 94 -30.15 3.89 27.17
CA LYS A 94 -31.18 4.92 27.12
C LYS A 94 -32.32 4.50 26.20
N PRO A 95 -33.60 4.68 26.59
CA PRO A 95 -34.72 4.25 25.78
C PRO A 95 -34.73 4.75 24.34
N ALA A 96 -34.24 5.97 24.09
CA ALA A 96 -34.13 6.54 22.76
C ALA A 96 -33.08 5.84 21.87
N ASP A 97 -32.14 5.12 22.47
CA ASP A 97 -31.02 4.45 21.77
C ASP A 97 -31.19 2.92 21.76
N GLN A 98 -32.24 2.37 22.37
CA GLN A 98 -32.45 0.94 22.55
C GLN A 98 -32.48 0.19 21.21
N GLN A 99 -33.33 0.60 20.28
CA GLN A 99 -33.44 -0.03 18.97
C GLN A 99 -32.11 0.03 18.18
N ARG A 100 -31.36 1.13 18.33
CA ARG A 100 -30.04 1.27 17.71
C ARG A 100 -29.02 0.33 18.33
N TRP A 101 -29.08 0.13 19.64
CA TRP A 101 -28.19 -0.80 20.33
C TRP A 101 -28.45 -2.24 19.90
N GLU A 102 -29.70 -2.66 19.85
CA GLU A 102 -30.12 -4.01 19.42
C GLU A 102 -29.61 -4.29 18.00
N LYS A 103 -29.84 -3.36 17.07
CA LYS A 103 -29.31 -3.49 15.71
C LYS A 103 -27.78 -3.58 15.68
N ALA A 104 -27.08 -2.72 16.43
CA ALA A 104 -25.61 -2.74 16.49
C ALA A 104 -25.09 -4.06 17.09
N LEU A 105 -25.82 -4.64 18.05
CA LEU A 105 -25.47 -5.92 18.64
C LEU A 105 -25.70 -7.09 17.67
N GLU A 106 -26.78 -7.07 16.89
CA GLU A 106 -27.03 -8.02 15.82
C GLU A 106 -25.89 -7.98 14.78
N GLU A 107 -25.52 -6.81 14.29
CA GLU A 107 -24.38 -6.62 13.38
C GLU A 107 -23.05 -7.11 13.99
N ALA A 108 -22.85 -6.97 15.31
CA ALA A 108 -21.67 -7.47 16.00
C ALA A 108 -21.66 -9.01 16.10
N ARG A 109 -22.82 -9.63 16.32
CA ARG A 109 -22.99 -11.09 16.31
C ARG A 109 -22.72 -11.68 14.96
N ASP A 110 -23.31 -11.12 13.91
CA ASP A 110 -23.07 -11.55 12.53
C ASP A 110 -21.58 -11.47 12.18
N TYR A 111 -20.93 -10.39 12.57
CA TYR A 111 -19.48 -10.22 12.38
C TYR A 111 -18.66 -11.31 13.11
N ALA A 112 -19.04 -11.67 14.34
CA ALA A 112 -18.35 -12.71 15.10
C ALA A 112 -18.57 -14.10 14.49
N VAL A 113 -19.79 -14.42 14.02
CA VAL A 113 -20.10 -15.66 13.30
C VAL A 113 -19.29 -15.75 12.01
N HIS A 114 -19.29 -14.69 11.22
CA HIS A 114 -18.51 -14.63 9.99
C HIS A 114 -17.01 -14.86 10.23
N ARG A 115 -16.44 -14.27 11.30
CA ARG A 115 -15.03 -14.51 11.67
C ARG A 115 -14.76 -15.96 12.06
N GLU A 116 -15.65 -16.59 12.80
CA GLU A 116 -15.48 -17.98 13.22
C GLU A 116 -15.65 -18.94 12.03
N LEU A 117 -16.62 -18.72 11.15
CA LEU A 117 -16.77 -19.47 9.91
C LEU A 117 -15.54 -19.29 9.01
N ALA A 118 -15.02 -18.07 8.92
CA ALA A 118 -13.80 -17.77 8.17
C ALA A 118 -12.60 -18.59 8.68
N ARG A 119 -12.46 -18.80 10.00
CA ARG A 119 -11.39 -19.64 10.58
C ARG A 119 -11.51 -21.11 10.19
N ARG A 120 -12.71 -21.59 9.86
CA ARG A 120 -13.00 -22.98 9.47
C ARG A 120 -12.96 -23.21 7.96
N MET A 121 -12.86 -22.16 7.15
CA MET A 121 -12.73 -22.33 5.70
C MET A 121 -11.43 -23.02 5.34
N PRO A 122 -11.41 -23.80 4.23
CA PRO A 122 -10.19 -24.45 3.73
C PRO A 122 -9.05 -23.44 3.58
N GLU A 123 -7.83 -23.88 3.90
CA GLU A 123 -6.63 -23.05 3.74
C GLU A 123 -6.35 -22.72 2.26
N LYS A 124 -6.77 -23.60 1.35
CA LYS A 124 -6.61 -23.45 -0.11
C LYS A 124 -7.94 -23.58 -0.82
N VAL A 125 -8.21 -22.67 -1.76
CA VAL A 125 -9.43 -22.66 -2.58
C VAL A 125 -9.04 -22.45 -4.04
N GLN A 126 -9.51 -23.31 -4.93
CA GLN A 126 -9.49 -23.06 -6.37
C GLN A 126 -10.77 -22.32 -6.77
N PRO A 127 -10.70 -21.32 -7.64
CA PRO A 127 -11.90 -20.68 -8.16
C PRO A 127 -12.69 -21.64 -9.06
N ASP A 128 -14.00 -21.42 -9.13
CA ASP A 128 -14.88 -22.16 -10.03
C ASP A 128 -14.46 -21.92 -11.49
N PRO A 129 -14.12 -22.98 -12.26
CA PRO A 129 -13.72 -22.84 -13.66
C PRO A 129 -14.84 -22.30 -14.57
N ALA A 130 -16.09 -22.32 -14.14
CA ALA A 130 -17.19 -21.71 -14.88
C ALA A 130 -17.06 -20.18 -14.96
N VAL A 131 -16.46 -19.54 -13.95
CA VAL A 131 -16.33 -18.08 -13.88
C VAL A 131 -14.88 -17.59 -13.96
N PHE A 132 -13.89 -18.46 -13.77
CA PHE A 132 -12.47 -18.13 -13.80
C PHE A 132 -11.69 -19.05 -14.73
N LYS A 133 -11.07 -18.50 -15.79
CA LYS A 133 -10.41 -19.26 -16.88
C LYS A 133 -9.00 -19.75 -16.53
N GLY A 134 -8.50 -19.48 -15.36
CA GLY A 134 -7.14 -19.81 -14.96
C GLY A 134 -7.09 -20.90 -13.89
N ARG A 135 -5.86 -21.30 -13.57
CA ARG A 135 -5.57 -22.14 -12.40
C ARG A 135 -4.64 -21.37 -11.47
N LEU A 136 -5.02 -21.26 -10.22
CA LEU A 136 -4.19 -20.63 -9.20
C LEU A 136 -3.08 -21.58 -8.74
N THR A 137 -1.89 -21.06 -8.50
CA THR A 137 -0.82 -21.77 -7.79
C THR A 137 -1.22 -21.97 -6.33
N ASP A 138 -0.52 -22.86 -5.61
CA ASP A 138 -0.84 -23.22 -4.23
C ASP A 138 -0.93 -21.99 -3.32
N PHE A 139 0.07 -21.11 -3.36
CA PHE A 139 0.03 -19.91 -2.54
C PHE A 139 -1.06 -18.91 -2.99
N GLN A 140 -1.42 -18.86 -4.29
CA GLN A 140 -2.53 -18.03 -4.76
C GLN A 140 -3.88 -18.57 -4.30
N GLN A 141 -4.02 -19.89 -4.16
CA GLN A 141 -5.20 -20.52 -3.55
C GLN A 141 -5.35 -20.13 -2.08
N GLU A 142 -4.24 -20.09 -1.33
CA GLU A 142 -4.21 -19.58 0.05
C GLU A 142 -4.62 -18.11 0.10
N GLY A 143 -4.14 -17.30 -0.85
CA GLY A 143 -4.54 -15.91 -0.97
C GLY A 143 -6.01 -15.73 -1.29
N LEU A 144 -6.56 -16.54 -2.18
CA LEU A 144 -8.00 -16.55 -2.45
C LEU A 144 -8.79 -16.95 -1.20
N ALA A 145 -8.37 -17.99 -0.48
CA ALA A 145 -9.00 -18.42 0.76
C ALA A 145 -8.96 -17.31 1.82
N PHE A 146 -7.84 -16.58 1.94
CA PHE A 146 -7.72 -15.42 2.82
C PHE A 146 -8.71 -14.31 2.43
N LEU A 147 -8.79 -13.95 1.15
CA LEU A 147 -9.71 -12.93 0.66
C LEU A 147 -11.20 -13.30 0.85
N LEU A 148 -11.53 -14.59 0.73
CA LEU A 148 -12.89 -15.10 0.97
C LEU A 148 -13.28 -15.05 2.46
N ARG A 149 -12.30 -15.23 3.37
CA ARG A 149 -12.50 -15.12 4.82
C ARG A 149 -12.66 -13.68 5.28
N GLY A 150 -11.94 -12.75 4.62
CA GLY A 150 -11.92 -11.35 4.99
C GLY A 150 -12.82 -10.53 4.06
N GLU A 151 -13.85 -9.88 4.60
CA GLU A 151 -14.63 -8.93 3.81
C GLU A 151 -13.84 -7.63 3.55
N ARG A 152 -12.92 -7.28 4.48
CA ARG A 152 -12.14 -6.04 4.47
C ARG A 152 -10.71 -6.34 4.89
N CYS A 153 -9.81 -6.46 3.90
CA CYS A 153 -8.44 -6.92 4.15
C CYS A 153 -7.45 -6.40 3.13
N LEU A 154 -6.17 -6.54 3.45
CA LEU A 154 -5.02 -6.16 2.64
C LEU A 154 -4.28 -7.40 2.13
N LEU A 155 -4.23 -7.59 0.83
CA LEU A 155 -3.32 -8.55 0.21
C LEU A 155 -2.01 -7.83 -0.10
N ALA A 156 -1.02 -8.05 0.76
CA ALA A 156 0.26 -7.37 0.76
C ALA A 156 1.41 -8.22 0.20
N ASP A 157 1.11 -9.25 -0.58
CA ASP A 157 2.08 -10.13 -1.22
C ASP A 157 3.13 -9.33 -1.99
N GLU A 158 4.37 -9.82 -1.98
CA GLU A 158 5.46 -9.21 -2.74
C GLU A 158 5.08 -9.01 -4.20
N MET A 159 5.69 -8.01 -4.83
CA MET A 159 5.40 -7.69 -6.24
C MET A 159 5.72 -8.87 -7.15
N GLY A 160 4.84 -9.12 -8.14
CA GLY A 160 5.01 -10.24 -9.07
C GLY A 160 4.40 -11.57 -8.62
N LEU A 161 3.78 -11.66 -7.43
CA LEU A 161 3.06 -12.83 -6.95
C LEU A 161 1.62 -12.93 -7.44
N GLY A 162 1.20 -12.08 -8.37
CA GLY A 162 -0.12 -12.15 -9.01
C GLY A 162 -1.29 -11.73 -8.12
N LYS A 163 -1.14 -10.65 -7.35
CA LYS A 163 -2.21 -10.08 -6.52
C LYS A 163 -3.48 -9.76 -7.32
N THR A 164 -3.32 -9.19 -8.51
CA THR A 164 -4.44 -8.90 -9.43
C THR A 164 -5.22 -10.15 -9.79
N VAL A 165 -4.53 -11.26 -10.10
CA VAL A 165 -5.15 -12.55 -10.44
C VAL A 165 -5.91 -13.13 -9.24
N GLN A 166 -5.34 -13.04 -8.03
CA GLN A 166 -6.00 -13.46 -6.79
C GLN A 166 -7.26 -12.64 -6.50
N ALA A 167 -7.19 -11.31 -6.68
CA ALA A 167 -8.33 -10.41 -6.51
C ALA A 167 -9.43 -10.66 -7.54
N LEU A 168 -9.09 -10.97 -8.80
CA LEU A 168 -10.05 -11.36 -9.84
C LEU A 168 -10.71 -12.70 -9.52
N ALA A 169 -9.94 -13.70 -9.08
CA ALA A 169 -10.49 -14.98 -8.66
C ALA A 169 -11.47 -14.82 -7.48
N TRP A 170 -11.12 -13.97 -6.51
CA TRP A 170 -12.01 -13.62 -5.40
C TRP A 170 -13.29 -12.93 -5.85
N LEU A 171 -13.19 -11.95 -6.75
CA LEU A 171 -14.36 -11.25 -7.29
C LEU A 171 -15.31 -12.22 -8.05
N CYS A 172 -14.74 -13.13 -8.84
CA CYS A 172 -15.53 -14.17 -9.53
C CYS A 172 -16.23 -15.11 -8.55
N GLN A 173 -15.50 -15.59 -7.55
CA GLN A 173 -15.99 -16.55 -6.58
C GLN A 173 -17.11 -15.96 -5.70
N THR A 174 -17.01 -14.68 -5.36
CA THR A 174 -18.06 -14.01 -4.58
C THR A 174 -19.27 -13.63 -5.42
N GLY A 175 -19.11 -13.42 -6.72
CA GLY A 175 -20.18 -12.97 -7.62
C GLY A 175 -20.78 -11.61 -7.26
N ALA A 176 -20.11 -10.85 -6.38
CA ALA A 176 -20.62 -9.60 -5.83
C ALA A 176 -20.42 -8.42 -6.80
N TYR A 177 -21.21 -8.39 -7.84
CA TYR A 177 -21.26 -7.32 -8.84
C TYR A 177 -22.44 -6.36 -8.60
N PRO A 178 -22.39 -5.11 -9.08
CA PRO A 178 -21.25 -4.48 -9.75
C PRO A 178 -20.08 -4.20 -8.78
N ALA A 179 -18.85 -4.26 -9.29
CA ALA A 179 -17.65 -3.98 -8.52
C ALA A 179 -16.91 -2.73 -9.03
N MET A 180 -16.24 -2.01 -8.14
CA MET A 180 -15.33 -0.92 -8.49
C MET A 180 -13.87 -1.36 -8.27
N VAL A 181 -13.04 -1.17 -9.29
CA VAL A 181 -11.58 -1.27 -9.15
C VAL A 181 -10.99 0.14 -9.26
N VAL A 182 -10.30 0.57 -8.23
CA VAL A 182 -9.56 1.84 -8.21
C VAL A 182 -8.08 1.53 -8.30
N ALA A 183 -7.43 2.01 -9.36
CA ALA A 183 -6.03 1.72 -9.64
C ALA A 183 -5.28 2.97 -10.15
N PRO A 184 -3.94 3.00 -10.12
CA PRO A 184 -3.16 4.04 -10.80
C PRO A 184 -3.46 4.09 -12.31
N PRO A 185 -3.35 5.28 -12.95
CA PRO A 185 -3.70 5.44 -14.37
C PRO A 185 -3.00 4.48 -15.33
N HIS A 186 -1.74 4.15 -15.05
CA HIS A 186 -0.92 3.26 -15.89
C HIS A 186 -1.29 1.77 -15.74
N LEU A 187 -2.05 1.37 -14.71
CA LEU A 187 -2.52 0.00 -14.50
C LEU A 187 -3.91 -0.25 -15.09
N MET A 188 -4.64 0.78 -15.50
CA MET A 188 -6.02 0.65 -15.99
C MET A 188 -6.14 -0.38 -17.12
N ARG A 189 -5.27 -0.28 -18.13
CA ARG A 189 -5.28 -1.21 -19.27
C ARG A 189 -4.84 -2.63 -18.88
N ASN A 190 -3.93 -2.74 -17.93
CA ASN A 190 -3.56 -4.06 -17.38
C ASN A 190 -4.78 -4.75 -16.75
N TRP A 191 -5.57 -4.00 -15.97
CA TRP A 191 -6.81 -4.52 -15.40
C TRP A 191 -7.81 -4.96 -16.48
N GLU A 192 -8.04 -4.16 -17.54
CA GLU A 192 -8.90 -4.55 -18.66
C GLU A 192 -8.43 -5.86 -19.29
N ASN A 193 -7.12 -5.99 -19.55
CA ASN A 193 -6.54 -7.19 -20.15
C ASN A 193 -6.63 -8.43 -19.24
N GLU A 194 -6.35 -8.29 -17.95
CA GLU A 194 -6.42 -9.38 -16.97
C GLU A 194 -7.88 -9.83 -16.77
N ILE A 195 -8.85 -8.91 -16.71
CA ILE A 195 -10.28 -9.24 -16.65
C ILE A 195 -10.68 -10.04 -17.88
N ALA A 196 -10.36 -9.58 -19.08
CA ALA A 196 -10.70 -10.27 -20.33
C ALA A 196 -10.05 -11.67 -20.42
N ARG A 197 -8.85 -11.81 -19.87
CA ARG A 197 -8.09 -13.07 -19.88
C ARG A 197 -8.63 -14.10 -18.91
N PHE A 198 -8.95 -13.70 -17.68
CA PHE A 198 -9.20 -14.63 -16.59
C PHE A 198 -10.69 -14.73 -16.20
N VAL A 199 -11.51 -13.75 -16.50
CA VAL A 199 -12.87 -13.67 -15.97
C VAL A 199 -13.92 -13.90 -17.06
N GLN A 200 -14.97 -14.63 -16.70
CA GLN A 200 -16.17 -14.83 -17.56
C GLN A 200 -17.42 -14.95 -16.69
N LYS A 201 -18.58 -14.83 -17.30
CA LYS A 201 -19.86 -15.18 -16.67
C LYS A 201 -20.08 -16.70 -16.69
N PRO A 202 -20.98 -17.24 -15.86
CA PRO A 202 -21.28 -18.68 -15.86
C PRO A 202 -21.73 -19.21 -17.22
N ASP A 203 -22.31 -18.38 -18.08
CA ASP A 203 -22.71 -18.72 -19.47
C ASP A 203 -21.53 -18.62 -20.47
N GLY A 204 -20.31 -18.32 -20.00
CA GLY A 204 -19.12 -18.16 -20.82
C GLY A 204 -18.97 -16.78 -21.49
N SER A 205 -19.97 -15.91 -21.37
CA SER A 205 -19.89 -14.55 -21.93
C SER A 205 -18.90 -13.66 -21.12
N PRO A 206 -18.27 -12.64 -21.76
CA PRO A 206 -17.38 -11.72 -21.08
C PRO A 206 -18.15 -10.80 -20.13
N LEU A 207 -17.48 -10.33 -19.06
CA LEU A 207 -18.01 -9.28 -18.22
C LEU A 207 -18.01 -7.93 -18.96
N ARG A 208 -19.00 -7.12 -18.66
CA ARG A 208 -19.07 -5.74 -19.13
C ARG A 208 -18.19 -4.86 -18.23
N VAL A 209 -17.14 -4.31 -18.81
CA VAL A 209 -16.20 -3.42 -18.12
C VAL A 209 -16.41 -2.00 -18.61
N HIS A 210 -16.53 -1.04 -17.69
CA HIS A 210 -16.61 0.37 -18.03
C HIS A 210 -15.49 1.14 -17.35
N VAL A 211 -14.67 1.82 -18.14
CA VAL A 211 -13.60 2.71 -17.64
C VAL A 211 -14.18 4.11 -17.44
N ILE A 212 -14.27 4.54 -16.20
CA ILE A 212 -14.76 5.88 -15.84
C ILE A 212 -13.72 6.93 -16.25
N ARG A 213 -14.18 7.97 -16.93
CA ARG A 213 -13.34 9.06 -17.45
C ARG A 213 -13.90 10.41 -17.04
N GLY A 214 -12.99 11.37 -16.83
CA GLY A 214 -13.34 12.74 -16.47
C GLY A 214 -13.65 12.93 -14.98
N LEU A 215 -13.46 14.16 -14.53
CA LEU A 215 -13.65 14.55 -13.12
C LEU A 215 -15.11 14.84 -12.75
N LYS A 216 -15.99 15.06 -13.75
CA LYS A 216 -17.41 15.33 -13.50
C LYS A 216 -18.20 14.06 -13.61
N PRO A 217 -19.05 13.71 -12.61
CA PRO A 217 -19.96 12.60 -12.70
C PRO A 217 -20.90 12.71 -13.92
N TYR A 218 -21.20 11.57 -14.51
CA TYR A 218 -22.12 11.41 -15.63
C TYR A 218 -22.91 10.11 -15.45
N ALA A 219 -24.00 9.92 -16.20
CA ALA A 219 -24.76 8.68 -16.19
C ALA A 219 -23.90 7.51 -16.69
N LEU A 220 -23.55 6.59 -15.80
CA LEU A 220 -22.74 5.43 -16.12
C LEU A 220 -23.57 4.37 -16.86
N PRO A 221 -23.05 3.78 -17.93
CA PRO A 221 -23.71 2.62 -18.54
C PRO A 221 -23.67 1.43 -17.56
N PRO A 222 -24.67 0.53 -17.59
CA PRO A 222 -24.64 -0.67 -16.76
C PRO A 222 -23.41 -1.53 -17.08
N ALA A 223 -22.60 -1.80 -16.07
CA ALA A 223 -21.40 -2.62 -16.16
C ALA A 223 -21.31 -3.59 -14.97
N ASP A 224 -20.56 -4.68 -15.17
CA ASP A 224 -20.29 -5.64 -14.12
C ASP A 224 -19.07 -5.18 -13.30
N ILE A 225 -18.10 -4.51 -13.97
CA ILE A 225 -16.92 -3.92 -13.32
C ILE A 225 -16.72 -2.48 -13.81
N TYR A 226 -16.59 -1.55 -12.88
CA TYR A 226 -16.18 -0.18 -13.14
C TYR A 226 -14.69 -0.03 -12.79
N LEU A 227 -13.91 0.54 -13.71
CA LEU A 227 -12.52 0.87 -13.51
C LEU A 227 -12.36 2.37 -13.36
N MET A 228 -11.73 2.83 -12.28
CA MET A 228 -11.50 4.25 -12.01
C MET A 228 -10.06 4.48 -11.56
N HIS A 229 -9.40 5.52 -12.04
CA HIS A 229 -8.08 5.85 -11.48
C HIS A 229 -8.19 6.88 -10.33
N TYR A 230 -7.26 6.77 -9.37
CA TYR A 230 -7.26 7.56 -8.12
C TYR A 230 -7.46 9.07 -8.29
N LEU A 231 -6.96 9.68 -9.36
CA LEU A 231 -7.07 11.12 -9.60
C LEU A 231 -8.52 11.58 -9.86
N LEU A 232 -9.42 10.67 -10.25
CA LEU A 232 -10.82 10.98 -10.52
C LEU A 232 -11.67 10.98 -9.23
N LEU A 233 -11.28 10.24 -8.20
CA LEU A 233 -12.05 10.07 -6.98
C LEU A 233 -12.58 11.40 -6.41
N ARG A 234 -11.71 12.44 -6.38
CA ARG A 234 -12.07 13.75 -5.85
C ARG A 234 -13.28 14.39 -6.54
N GLY A 235 -13.41 14.20 -7.84
CA GLY A 235 -14.51 14.77 -8.62
C GLY A 235 -15.81 13.96 -8.53
N TRP A 236 -15.74 12.72 -8.07
CA TRP A 236 -16.86 11.79 -7.93
C TRP A 236 -17.29 11.59 -6.49
N LYS A 237 -16.66 12.26 -5.52
CA LYS A 237 -16.81 12.08 -4.08
C LYS A 237 -18.26 11.94 -3.62
N GLU A 238 -19.13 12.86 -4.06
CA GLU A 238 -20.54 12.89 -3.66
C GLU A 238 -21.39 11.78 -4.35
N ALA A 239 -20.97 11.34 -5.54
CA ALA A 239 -21.72 10.33 -6.30
C ALA A 239 -21.33 8.88 -5.94
N LEU A 240 -20.11 8.66 -5.46
CA LEU A 240 -19.60 7.32 -5.18
C LEU A 240 -20.43 6.50 -4.17
N PRO A 241 -20.89 7.06 -3.03
CA PRO A 241 -21.71 6.31 -2.08
C PRO A 241 -23.05 5.82 -2.65
N ASP A 242 -23.63 6.59 -3.57
CA ASP A 242 -24.94 6.32 -4.16
C ASP A 242 -24.89 5.32 -5.32
N MET A 243 -23.71 4.88 -5.73
CA MET A 243 -23.55 3.91 -6.84
C MET A 243 -24.00 2.49 -6.48
N GLY A 244 -24.25 2.18 -5.20
CA GLY A 244 -24.69 0.86 -4.75
C GLY A 244 -23.68 -0.26 -5.05
N LEU A 245 -22.40 -0.01 -4.86
CA LEU A 245 -21.31 -0.93 -5.15
C LEU A 245 -21.05 -1.85 -3.97
N PRO A 246 -21.38 -3.14 -4.01
CA PRO A 246 -21.12 -4.06 -2.90
C PRO A 246 -19.63 -4.36 -2.72
N THR A 247 -18.82 -4.20 -3.76
CA THR A 247 -17.40 -4.58 -3.76
C THR A 247 -16.50 -3.48 -4.32
N VAL A 248 -15.43 -3.18 -3.58
CA VAL A 248 -14.39 -2.25 -4.00
C VAL A 248 -13.01 -2.89 -3.86
N ILE A 249 -12.18 -2.77 -4.90
CA ILE A 249 -10.77 -3.18 -4.89
C ILE A 249 -9.91 -1.92 -5.10
N PHE A 250 -8.99 -1.66 -4.18
CA PHE A 250 -7.98 -0.61 -4.30
C PHE A 250 -6.64 -1.23 -4.66
N ASP A 251 -6.20 -1.10 -5.91
CA ASP A 251 -4.87 -1.55 -6.32
C ASP A 251 -3.84 -0.46 -6.08
N GLU A 252 -2.65 -0.85 -5.60
CA GLU A 252 -1.63 0.07 -5.08
C GLU A 252 -2.22 1.03 -4.02
N ILE A 253 -2.91 0.45 -3.02
CA ILE A 253 -3.68 1.19 -2.02
C ILE A 253 -2.85 2.20 -1.22
N GLN A 254 -1.51 2.07 -1.20
CA GLN A 254 -0.61 3.08 -0.60
C GLN A 254 -0.73 4.47 -1.27
N GLU A 255 -1.40 4.58 -2.42
CA GLU A 255 -1.83 5.85 -2.98
C GLU A 255 -2.74 6.65 -2.01
N LEU A 256 -3.36 5.99 -1.06
CA LEU A 256 -4.25 6.56 -0.04
C LEU A 256 -3.57 6.80 1.32
N ARG A 257 -2.25 6.77 1.40
CA ARG A 257 -1.49 6.93 2.64
C ARG A 257 -1.63 8.30 3.32
N HIS A 258 -2.06 9.33 2.60
CA HIS A 258 -2.22 10.70 3.11
C HIS A 258 -3.69 11.05 3.35
N SER A 259 -4.11 11.05 4.62
CA SER A 259 -5.51 11.28 5.04
C SER A 259 -6.03 12.71 4.76
N GLY A 260 -5.14 13.71 4.65
CA GLY A 260 -5.53 15.10 4.40
C GLY A 260 -5.89 15.45 2.94
N THR A 261 -6.08 14.46 2.06
CA THR A 261 -6.36 14.68 0.64
C THR A 261 -7.82 14.41 0.28
N GLU A 262 -8.36 15.17 -0.69
CA GLU A 262 -9.70 14.90 -1.23
C GLU A 262 -9.83 13.50 -1.83
N LYS A 263 -8.74 12.96 -2.39
CA LYS A 263 -8.64 11.59 -2.87
C LYS A 263 -8.91 10.58 -1.76
N TYR A 264 -8.29 10.77 -0.59
CA TYR A 264 -8.49 9.93 0.59
C TYR A 264 -9.93 10.01 1.10
N SER A 265 -10.47 11.23 1.25
CA SER A 265 -11.83 11.46 1.71
C SER A 265 -12.87 10.77 0.79
N ALA A 266 -12.70 10.86 -0.52
CA ALA A 266 -13.58 10.19 -1.49
C ALA A 266 -13.46 8.66 -1.41
N ALA A 267 -12.24 8.13 -1.27
CA ALA A 267 -12.01 6.69 -1.09
C ALA A 267 -12.63 6.16 0.20
N SER A 268 -12.58 6.93 1.31
CA SER A 268 -13.22 6.56 2.58
C SER A 268 -14.74 6.44 2.44
N LEU A 269 -15.39 7.40 1.79
CA LEU A 269 -16.83 7.36 1.55
C LEU A 269 -17.24 6.16 0.67
N LEU A 270 -16.47 5.88 -0.38
CA LEU A 270 -16.68 4.72 -1.24
C LEU A 270 -16.52 3.41 -0.45
N ALA A 271 -15.47 3.30 0.36
CA ALA A 271 -15.21 2.11 1.18
C ALA A 271 -16.26 1.93 2.28
N GLU A 272 -16.75 3.02 2.90
CA GLU A 272 -17.81 2.98 3.92
C GLU A 272 -19.14 2.47 3.33
N ALA A 273 -19.45 2.84 2.09
CA ALA A 273 -20.67 2.41 1.40
C ALA A 273 -20.61 0.94 0.91
N ALA A 274 -19.43 0.38 0.72
CA ALA A 274 -19.25 -0.97 0.20
C ALA A 274 -19.29 -2.02 1.33
N GLN A 275 -19.80 -3.20 1.03
CA GLN A 275 -19.77 -4.35 1.95
C GLN A 275 -18.37 -4.96 2.02
N ARG A 276 -17.72 -5.14 0.86
CA ARG A 276 -16.41 -5.78 0.71
C ARG A 276 -15.38 -4.81 0.16
N VAL A 277 -14.26 -4.71 0.84
CA VAL A 277 -13.16 -3.81 0.44
C VAL A 277 -11.82 -4.52 0.52
N VAL A 278 -11.15 -4.68 -0.60
CA VAL A 278 -9.83 -5.30 -0.67
C VAL A 278 -8.79 -4.29 -1.13
N GLY A 279 -7.72 -4.17 -0.36
CA GLY A 279 -6.52 -3.45 -0.75
C GLY A 279 -5.47 -4.39 -1.32
N LEU A 280 -4.80 -3.98 -2.37
CA LEU A 280 -3.65 -4.68 -2.95
C LEU A 280 -2.44 -3.76 -2.86
N SER A 281 -1.33 -4.26 -2.32
CA SER A 281 -0.07 -3.52 -2.30
C SER A 281 1.12 -4.46 -2.18
N GLY A 282 2.17 -4.23 -2.93
CA GLY A 282 3.48 -4.87 -2.69
C GLY A 282 4.28 -4.15 -1.59
N THR A 283 3.91 -2.92 -1.30
CA THR A 283 4.63 -2.00 -0.41
C THR A 283 3.65 -1.12 0.36
N PRO A 284 2.87 -1.66 1.34
CA PRO A 284 1.81 -0.91 2.02
C PRO A 284 2.33 0.26 2.87
N ILE A 285 3.63 0.28 3.19
CA ILE A 285 4.26 1.36 3.98
C ILE A 285 5.33 2.04 3.13
N TYR A 286 5.21 3.35 3.03
CA TYR A 286 6.17 4.16 2.29
C TYR A 286 7.17 4.83 3.24
N ASN A 287 7.18 6.11 3.37
CA ASN A 287 8.24 6.86 4.08
C ASN A 287 7.98 7.09 5.58
N GLN A 288 6.73 6.95 6.03
CA GLN A 288 6.34 7.19 7.42
C GLN A 288 5.51 6.02 7.92
N GLY A 289 5.93 5.43 9.03
CA GLY A 289 5.28 4.23 9.56
C GLY A 289 3.79 4.42 9.86
N ALA A 290 3.37 5.62 10.31
CA ALA A 290 1.96 5.93 10.57
C ALA A 290 1.07 5.94 9.32
N GLU A 291 1.63 5.93 8.10
CA GLU A 291 0.86 5.85 6.86
C GLU A 291 0.07 4.53 6.74
N ILE A 292 0.54 3.46 7.40
CA ILE A 292 -0.18 2.19 7.45
C ILE A 292 -1.54 2.34 8.16
N TRP A 293 -1.63 3.18 9.20
CA TRP A 293 -2.90 3.45 9.84
C TRP A 293 -3.94 4.00 8.84
N ASN A 294 -3.52 4.96 8.00
CA ASN A 294 -4.40 5.54 6.99
C ASN A 294 -4.89 4.48 5.99
N VAL A 295 -4.00 3.60 5.54
CA VAL A 295 -4.34 2.51 4.59
C VAL A 295 -5.31 1.51 5.22
N VAL A 296 -5.01 1.04 6.43
CA VAL A 296 -5.87 0.08 7.13
C VAL A 296 -7.23 0.70 7.50
N ASN A 297 -7.25 1.99 7.84
CA ASN A 297 -8.48 2.72 8.17
C ASN A 297 -9.43 2.91 6.96
N ILE A 298 -8.93 2.87 5.73
CA ILE A 298 -9.78 2.79 4.52
C ILE A 298 -10.44 1.41 4.42
N LEU A 299 -9.69 0.36 4.72
CA LEU A 299 -10.19 -1.01 4.60
C LEU A 299 -11.23 -1.30 5.69
N ASP A 300 -10.88 -1.08 6.94
CA ASP A 300 -11.77 -1.30 8.08
C ASP A 300 -11.63 -0.15 9.08
N PHE A 301 -12.65 0.70 9.11
CA PHE A 301 -12.62 1.96 9.83
C PHE A 301 -12.41 1.75 11.32
N HIS A 302 -11.37 2.37 11.88
CA HIS A 302 -11.00 2.31 13.30
C HIS A 302 -10.67 0.90 13.85
N VAL A 303 -10.38 -0.06 12.98
CA VAL A 303 -9.96 -1.40 13.44
C VAL A 303 -8.68 -1.38 14.27
N LEU A 304 -7.78 -0.42 14.00
CA LEU A 304 -6.57 -0.14 14.80
C LEU A 304 -6.79 0.95 15.88
N GLY A 305 -8.03 1.28 16.20
CA GLY A 305 -8.35 2.40 17.06
C GLY A 305 -8.28 3.75 16.33
N ASP A 306 -8.50 4.84 17.07
CA ASP A 306 -8.27 6.18 16.52
C ASP A 306 -6.76 6.46 16.32
N TYR A 307 -6.46 7.47 15.51
CA TYR A 307 -5.07 7.80 15.17
C TYR A 307 -4.21 8.14 16.39
N GLU A 308 -4.79 8.78 17.40
CA GLU A 308 -4.10 9.18 18.62
C GLU A 308 -3.74 7.95 19.48
N SER A 309 -4.64 6.98 19.59
CA SER A 309 -4.40 5.71 20.26
C SER A 309 -3.36 4.87 19.52
N PHE A 310 -3.48 4.77 18.21
CA PHE A 310 -2.51 4.07 17.36
C PHE A 310 -1.12 4.65 17.49
N THR A 311 -0.96 5.97 17.40
CA THR A 311 0.36 6.61 17.47
C THR A 311 1.00 6.47 18.85
N ARG A 312 0.20 6.48 19.91
CA ARG A 312 0.68 6.27 21.29
C ARG A 312 1.14 4.83 21.53
N GLU A 313 0.45 3.85 20.96
CA GLU A 313 0.74 2.44 21.16
C GLU A 313 1.88 1.94 20.26
N TRP A 314 1.88 2.37 18.99
CA TRP A 314 2.76 1.81 17.96
C TRP A 314 3.86 2.74 17.48
N CYS A 315 3.79 4.04 17.77
CA CYS A 315 4.68 5.03 17.19
C CYS A 315 5.54 5.77 18.23
N TYR A 316 6.64 6.34 17.76
CA TYR A 316 7.55 7.19 18.54
C TYR A 316 8.09 8.34 17.69
N GLY A 317 8.95 9.21 18.31
CA GLY A 317 9.59 10.32 17.64
C GLY A 317 8.75 11.59 17.61
N TYR A 318 9.28 12.64 16.98
CA TYR A 318 8.61 13.93 16.89
C TYR A 318 7.31 13.79 16.07
N GLY A 319 6.18 14.13 16.71
CA GLY A 319 4.86 13.96 16.11
C GLY A 319 4.36 12.50 16.04
N ASN A 320 5.01 11.55 16.74
CA ASN A 320 4.61 10.13 16.81
C ASN A 320 4.34 9.51 15.43
N ARG A 321 5.27 9.68 14.48
CA ARG A 321 5.05 9.27 13.08
C ARG A 321 5.76 7.99 12.67
N ILE A 322 6.67 7.48 13.49
CA ILE A 322 7.51 6.32 13.17
C ILE A 322 7.03 5.12 13.97
N VAL A 323 6.74 4.02 13.32
CA VAL A 323 6.36 2.76 14.00
C VAL A 323 7.55 2.22 14.78
N GLN A 324 7.38 2.04 16.09
CA GLN A 324 8.45 1.64 17.01
C GLN A 324 8.91 0.20 16.78
N LYS A 325 7.96 -0.72 16.51
CA LYS A 325 8.20 -2.15 16.30
C LYS A 325 7.40 -2.62 15.08
N PRO A 326 7.89 -2.35 13.86
CA PRO A 326 7.16 -2.66 12.64
C PRO A 326 6.81 -4.14 12.49
N GLU A 327 7.69 -5.04 12.91
CA GLU A 327 7.50 -6.50 12.90
C GLU A 327 6.31 -6.92 13.75
N LEU A 328 6.17 -6.37 14.96
CA LEU A 328 5.03 -6.68 15.85
C LEU A 328 3.71 -6.13 15.29
N LEU A 329 3.73 -4.94 14.68
CA LEU A 329 2.54 -4.43 14.00
C LEU A 329 2.16 -5.31 12.82
N GLY A 330 3.15 -5.76 12.02
CA GLY A 330 2.93 -6.70 10.92
C GLY A 330 2.35 -8.03 11.40
N GLU A 331 2.85 -8.59 12.50
CA GLU A 331 2.30 -9.80 13.13
C GLU A 331 0.88 -9.59 13.65
N HIS A 332 0.62 -8.44 14.28
CA HIS A 332 -0.73 -8.08 14.73
C HIS A 332 -1.71 -8.01 13.56
N LEU A 333 -1.37 -7.32 12.47
CA LEU A 333 -2.22 -7.25 11.28
C LEU A 333 -2.51 -8.63 10.67
N ARG A 334 -1.51 -9.53 10.67
CA ARG A 334 -1.69 -10.91 10.18
C ARG A 334 -2.57 -11.73 11.11
N SER A 335 -2.32 -11.69 12.42
CA SER A 335 -3.11 -12.44 13.42
C SER A 335 -4.57 -12.01 13.47
N GLU A 336 -4.84 -10.72 13.23
CA GLU A 336 -6.19 -10.18 13.13
C GLU A 336 -6.89 -10.48 11.79
N GLY A 337 -6.20 -11.13 10.84
CA GLY A 337 -6.75 -11.41 9.51
C GLY A 337 -6.93 -10.17 8.62
N LEU A 338 -6.27 -9.06 8.98
CA LEU A 338 -6.35 -7.80 8.25
C LEU A 338 -5.35 -7.74 7.08
N MET A 339 -4.25 -8.48 7.17
CA MET A 339 -3.20 -8.48 6.16
C MET A 339 -2.66 -9.88 5.90
N LEU A 340 -2.53 -10.25 4.63
CA LEU A 340 -1.72 -11.39 4.20
C LEU A 340 -0.50 -10.86 3.45
N ARG A 341 0.69 -11.27 3.89
CA ARG A 341 1.98 -10.93 3.27
C ARG A 341 2.80 -12.19 3.06
N ARG A 342 3.26 -12.42 1.85
CA ARG A 342 4.21 -13.50 1.50
C ARG A 342 5.28 -12.93 0.59
N THR A 343 6.50 -13.45 0.73
CA THR A 343 7.64 -13.09 -0.10
C THR A 343 7.84 -14.12 -1.22
N LYS A 344 8.55 -13.73 -2.27
CA LYS A 344 8.92 -14.64 -3.35
C LYS A 344 9.79 -15.80 -2.83
N GLN A 345 10.66 -15.53 -1.87
CA GLN A 345 11.50 -16.56 -1.26
C GLN A 345 10.70 -17.65 -0.56
N GLU A 346 9.59 -17.29 0.07
CA GLU A 346 8.72 -18.25 0.76
C GLU A 346 7.93 -19.14 -0.22
N VAL A 347 7.39 -18.55 -1.29
CA VAL A 347 6.38 -19.20 -2.13
C VAL A 347 6.87 -19.61 -3.52
N LEU A 348 7.96 -19.06 -4.03
CA LEU A 348 8.56 -19.37 -5.33
C LEU A 348 9.95 -19.94 -5.17
N LYS A 349 10.05 -21.14 -4.60
CA LYS A 349 11.34 -21.83 -4.35
C LYS A 349 12.15 -22.10 -5.63
N GLU A 350 11.47 -22.15 -6.78
CA GLU A 350 12.09 -22.37 -8.10
C GLU A 350 12.53 -21.05 -8.77
N LEU A 351 12.17 -19.89 -8.19
CA LEU A 351 12.56 -18.60 -8.78
C LEU A 351 14.08 -18.42 -8.64
N PRO A 352 14.80 -18.19 -9.74
CA PRO A 352 16.24 -17.97 -9.69
C PRO A 352 16.61 -16.79 -8.78
N PRO A 353 17.78 -16.82 -8.12
CA PRO A 353 18.17 -15.80 -7.17
C PRO A 353 18.36 -14.44 -7.84
N LYS A 354 18.02 -13.39 -7.13
CA LYS A 354 18.32 -11.99 -7.44
C LYS A 354 19.53 -11.56 -6.62
N ARG A 355 20.55 -10.99 -7.27
CA ARG A 355 21.75 -10.46 -6.62
C ARG A 355 21.90 -8.98 -6.88
N ARG A 356 22.14 -8.20 -5.84
CA ARG A 356 22.39 -6.77 -5.91
C ARG A 356 23.87 -6.50 -5.82
N LEU A 357 24.38 -5.68 -6.75
CA LEU A 357 25.78 -5.31 -6.86
C LEU A 357 25.88 -3.79 -6.92
N VAL A 358 26.57 -3.19 -5.97
CA VAL A 358 26.91 -1.76 -6.03
C VAL A 358 28.26 -1.63 -6.72
N MET A 359 28.32 -0.82 -7.78
CA MET A 359 29.54 -0.60 -8.55
C MET A 359 29.82 0.89 -8.71
N THR A 360 31.04 1.26 -8.34
CA THR A 360 31.51 2.62 -8.57
C THR A 360 31.91 2.79 -10.03
N ILE A 361 31.45 3.86 -10.66
CA ILE A 361 31.77 4.20 -12.04
C ILE A 361 32.32 5.62 -12.15
N ASP A 362 32.99 5.89 -13.24
CA ASP A 362 33.55 7.20 -13.54
C ASP A 362 32.46 8.23 -13.84
N SER A 363 32.76 9.48 -13.53
CA SER A 363 31.89 10.63 -13.73
C SER A 363 32.74 11.78 -14.32
N ASP A 364 32.18 12.49 -15.31
CA ASP A 364 32.85 13.64 -15.91
C ASP A 364 32.72 14.86 -14.98
N GLU A 365 33.82 15.18 -14.29
CA GLU A 365 33.87 16.32 -13.37
C GLU A 365 33.62 17.67 -14.06
N GLY A 366 34.02 17.82 -15.31
CA GLY A 366 33.82 19.07 -16.07
C GLY A 366 32.34 19.30 -16.37
N VAL A 367 31.64 18.23 -16.75
CA VAL A 367 30.18 18.24 -16.94
C VAL A 367 29.48 18.50 -15.61
N TYR A 368 29.87 17.80 -14.55
CA TYR A 368 29.28 17.98 -13.21
C TYR A 368 29.41 19.44 -12.74
N ARG A 369 30.62 20.00 -12.75
CA ARG A 369 30.87 21.40 -12.31
C ARG A 369 30.03 22.41 -13.10
N ARG A 370 29.93 22.24 -14.41
CA ARG A 370 29.10 23.12 -15.26
C ARG A 370 27.64 23.07 -14.92
N LEU A 371 27.11 21.88 -14.66
CA LEU A 371 25.68 21.69 -14.30
C LEU A 371 25.38 22.11 -12.87
N MET A 372 26.39 22.14 -11.99
CA MET A 372 26.26 22.65 -10.63
C MET A 372 26.26 24.18 -10.52
N GLU A 373 26.59 24.92 -11.59
CA GLU A 373 26.63 26.40 -11.53
C GLU A 373 25.29 27.04 -11.12
N PRO A 374 24.13 26.65 -11.68
CA PRO A 374 22.83 27.15 -11.19
C PRO A 374 22.55 26.75 -9.74
N VAL A 375 22.92 25.53 -9.33
CA VAL A 375 22.76 25.04 -7.96
C VAL A 375 23.59 25.88 -7.00
N ASN A 376 24.85 26.20 -7.37
CA ASN A 376 25.73 27.06 -6.59
C ASN A 376 25.18 28.47 -6.42
N GLN A 377 24.47 29.00 -7.42
CA GLN A 377 23.77 30.30 -7.32
C GLN A 377 22.64 30.23 -6.30
N THR A 378 21.83 29.18 -6.32
CA THR A 378 20.75 28.96 -5.30
C THR A 378 21.37 28.80 -3.89
N LEU A 379 22.50 28.10 -3.75
CA LEU A 379 23.20 27.95 -2.47
C LEU A 379 23.75 29.31 -1.96
N ARG A 380 24.25 30.18 -2.83
CA ARG A 380 24.67 31.55 -2.46
C ARG A 380 23.48 32.37 -1.98
N LEU A 381 22.34 32.32 -2.69
CA LEU A 381 21.12 32.99 -2.25
C LEU A 381 20.64 32.50 -0.88
N MET A 382 20.71 31.18 -0.60
CA MET A 382 20.37 30.62 0.70
C MET A 382 21.25 31.16 1.83
N ARG A 383 22.54 31.44 1.56
CA ARG A 383 23.47 32.02 2.53
C ARG A 383 23.20 33.51 2.78
N GLU A 384 22.96 34.25 1.70
CA GLU A 384 22.78 35.70 1.75
C GLU A 384 21.44 36.11 2.36
N THR A 385 20.43 35.22 2.31
CA THR A 385 19.08 35.48 2.77
C THR A 385 18.80 34.78 4.12
N ALA A 386 19.39 35.28 5.19
CA ALA A 386 19.23 34.71 6.55
C ALA A 386 17.75 34.70 7.02
N ASP A 387 16.95 35.65 6.58
CA ASP A 387 15.55 35.85 6.98
C ASP A 387 14.52 35.21 6.04
N ALA A 388 14.96 34.29 5.15
CA ALA A 388 14.03 33.57 4.27
C ALA A 388 13.00 32.79 5.10
N ASN A 389 11.72 32.86 4.71
CA ASN A 389 10.67 32.12 5.37
C ASN A 389 10.81 30.60 5.11
N ALA A 390 10.19 29.78 5.99
CA ALA A 390 10.31 28.32 5.93
C ALA A 390 9.90 27.74 4.57
N SER A 391 8.88 28.29 3.92
CA SER A 391 8.41 27.83 2.61
C SER A 391 9.44 28.09 1.50
N GLN A 392 10.11 29.23 1.55
CA GLN A 392 11.14 29.60 0.58
C GLN A 392 12.40 28.75 0.74
N ARG A 393 12.80 28.45 1.97
CA ARG A 393 13.91 27.52 2.24
C ARG A 393 13.63 26.12 1.70
N VAL A 394 12.44 25.59 1.91
CA VAL A 394 12.03 24.27 1.38
C VAL A 394 12.08 24.24 -0.15
N LEU A 395 11.64 25.31 -0.83
CA LEU A 395 11.72 25.40 -2.30
C LEU A 395 13.18 25.38 -2.80
N TRP A 396 14.07 26.11 -2.16
CA TRP A 396 15.49 26.11 -2.51
C TRP A 396 16.17 24.75 -2.24
N GLU A 397 15.85 24.10 -1.11
CA GLU A 397 16.34 22.76 -0.79
C GLU A 397 15.92 21.75 -1.86
N MET A 398 14.67 21.80 -2.31
CA MET A 398 14.17 20.95 -3.39
C MET A 398 14.84 21.25 -4.75
N GLU A 399 15.15 22.51 -5.03
CA GLU A 399 15.84 22.93 -6.25
C GLU A 399 17.30 22.46 -6.24
N VAL A 400 18.00 22.60 -5.13
CA VAL A 400 19.38 22.13 -4.92
C VAL A 400 19.44 20.61 -5.07
N GLU A 401 18.58 19.87 -4.37
CA GLU A 401 18.51 18.41 -4.45
C GLU A 401 18.30 17.95 -5.91
N ARG A 402 17.29 18.53 -6.57
CA ARG A 402 16.97 18.17 -7.97
C ARG A 402 18.13 18.47 -8.91
N GLY A 403 18.75 19.65 -8.77
CA GLY A 403 19.85 20.07 -9.63
C GLY A 403 21.09 19.20 -9.47
N GLU A 404 21.45 18.85 -8.24
CA GLU A 404 22.60 17.96 -7.97
C GLU A 404 22.34 16.54 -8.46
N ARG A 405 21.15 15.99 -8.29
CA ARG A 405 20.80 14.68 -8.85
C ARG A 405 20.92 14.67 -10.37
N GLN A 406 20.43 15.71 -11.03
CA GLN A 406 20.55 15.85 -12.48
C GLN A 406 22.02 15.95 -12.92
N ALA A 407 22.81 16.78 -12.24
CA ALA A 407 24.25 16.94 -12.52
C ALA A 407 25.01 15.62 -12.36
N THR A 408 24.76 14.89 -11.27
CA THR A 408 25.32 13.57 -10.99
C THR A 408 24.93 12.57 -12.09
N GLY A 409 23.65 12.48 -12.42
CA GLY A 409 23.12 11.56 -13.44
C GLY A 409 23.72 11.81 -14.83
N VAL A 410 23.77 13.07 -15.28
CA VAL A 410 24.30 13.46 -16.60
C VAL A 410 25.81 13.23 -16.66
N ALA A 411 26.55 13.57 -15.60
CA ALA A 411 28.00 13.43 -15.58
C ALA A 411 28.46 11.96 -15.67
N LYS A 412 27.74 11.02 -15.07
CA LYS A 412 28.08 9.58 -15.13
C LYS A 412 27.43 8.84 -16.31
N ALA A 413 26.45 9.42 -16.99
CA ALA A 413 25.69 8.74 -18.04
C ALA A 413 26.54 8.11 -19.17
N PRO A 414 27.65 8.74 -19.66
CA PRO A 414 28.51 8.09 -20.64
C PRO A 414 29.17 6.81 -20.12
N ALA A 415 29.66 6.79 -18.87
CA ALA A 415 30.26 5.61 -18.25
C ALA A 415 29.22 4.51 -18.01
N VAL A 416 27.99 4.89 -17.60
CA VAL A 416 26.85 3.96 -17.52
C VAL A 416 26.58 3.32 -18.89
N ALA A 417 26.56 4.11 -19.95
CA ALA A 417 26.34 3.59 -21.30
C ALA A 417 27.44 2.61 -21.74
N GLN A 418 28.70 2.87 -21.40
CA GLN A 418 29.82 1.95 -21.66
C GLN A 418 29.66 0.63 -20.89
N PHE A 419 29.28 0.70 -19.61
CA PHE A 419 28.99 -0.48 -18.79
C PHE A 419 27.85 -1.33 -19.39
N VAL A 420 26.73 -0.68 -19.76
CA VAL A 420 25.59 -1.35 -20.40
C VAL A 420 25.97 -1.97 -21.74
N ARG A 421 26.81 -1.29 -22.52
CA ARG A 421 27.36 -1.84 -23.79
C ARG A 421 28.09 -3.14 -23.54
N ALA A 422 28.96 -3.20 -22.53
CA ALA A 422 29.70 -4.42 -22.19
C ALA A 422 28.77 -5.58 -21.81
N LEU A 423 27.69 -5.30 -21.04
CA LEU A 423 26.68 -6.30 -20.72
C LEU A 423 25.96 -6.84 -21.97
N LEU A 424 25.57 -5.94 -22.89
CA LEU A 424 24.88 -6.32 -24.13
C LEU A 424 25.77 -7.12 -25.07
N GLU A 425 27.04 -6.76 -25.18
CA GLU A 425 28.05 -7.50 -25.93
C GLU A 425 28.32 -8.87 -25.31
N GLY A 426 28.13 -9.00 -23.98
CA GLY A 426 28.15 -10.26 -23.26
C GLY A 426 26.88 -11.12 -23.43
N GLY A 427 25.90 -10.65 -24.19
CA GLY A 427 24.64 -11.37 -24.44
C GLY A 427 23.56 -11.18 -23.39
N GLU A 428 23.77 -10.26 -22.43
CA GLU A 428 22.79 -9.95 -21.39
C GLU A 428 21.60 -9.16 -21.95
N LYS A 429 20.44 -9.34 -21.31
CA LYS A 429 19.19 -8.63 -21.63
C LYS A 429 18.94 -7.61 -20.54
N VAL A 430 19.07 -6.33 -20.87
CA VAL A 430 19.25 -5.25 -19.92
C VAL A 430 18.02 -4.36 -19.81
N LEU A 431 17.55 -4.14 -18.58
CA LEU A 431 16.66 -3.03 -18.21
C LEU A 431 17.53 -1.91 -17.62
N LEU A 432 17.59 -0.78 -18.29
CA LEU A 432 18.36 0.39 -17.85
C LEU A 432 17.40 1.45 -17.30
N PHE A 433 17.51 1.72 -16.00
CA PHE A 433 16.67 2.69 -15.30
C PHE A 433 17.37 4.02 -15.08
N ALA A 434 16.66 5.11 -15.35
CA ALA A 434 17.09 6.46 -15.03
C ALA A 434 15.88 7.37 -14.71
N HIS A 435 16.15 8.59 -14.28
CA HIS A 435 15.14 9.55 -13.85
C HIS A 435 14.99 10.71 -14.84
N HIS A 436 16.12 11.33 -15.21
CA HIS A 436 16.13 12.56 -16.00
C HIS A 436 16.10 12.30 -17.50
N HIS A 437 15.34 13.11 -18.21
CA HIS A 437 15.23 13.01 -19.67
C HIS A 437 16.55 13.25 -20.42
N GLU A 438 17.40 14.12 -19.90
CA GLU A 438 18.71 14.41 -20.47
C GLU A 438 19.62 13.17 -20.41
N VAL A 439 19.57 12.42 -19.32
CA VAL A 439 20.27 11.14 -19.17
C VAL A 439 19.75 10.12 -20.19
N MET A 440 18.43 10.03 -20.38
CA MET A 440 17.83 9.16 -21.40
C MET A 440 18.24 9.55 -22.83
N ASP A 441 18.40 10.84 -23.11
CA ASP A 441 18.88 11.32 -24.41
C ASP A 441 20.35 10.93 -24.66
N ILE A 442 21.20 10.91 -23.62
CA ILE A 442 22.56 10.37 -23.69
C ILE A 442 22.53 8.88 -24.00
N TYR A 443 21.74 8.08 -23.28
CA TYR A 443 21.61 6.65 -23.55
C TYR A 443 21.09 6.37 -24.97
N LYS A 444 20.16 7.16 -25.45
CA LYS A 444 19.64 7.05 -26.82
C LYS A 444 20.73 7.27 -27.86
N ARG A 445 21.65 8.21 -27.63
CA ARG A 445 22.78 8.50 -28.50
C ARG A 445 23.86 7.43 -28.42
N GLU A 446 24.31 7.11 -27.19
CA GLU A 446 25.48 6.24 -26.96
C GLU A 446 25.17 4.76 -27.24
N LEU A 447 23.93 4.31 -27.05
CA LEU A 447 23.50 2.91 -27.21
C LEU A 447 22.66 2.68 -28.47
N LYS A 448 22.67 3.62 -29.42
CA LYS A 448 21.88 3.57 -30.65
C LYS A 448 22.05 2.27 -31.44
N SER A 449 23.28 1.72 -31.48
CA SER A 449 23.60 0.48 -32.19
C SER A 449 22.80 -0.74 -31.72
N PHE A 450 22.35 -0.76 -30.46
CA PHE A 450 21.56 -1.83 -29.89
C PHE A 450 20.03 -1.62 -30.07
N SER A 451 19.62 -0.58 -30.79
CA SER A 451 18.21 -0.28 -31.09
C SER A 451 17.31 -0.32 -29.85
N PRO A 452 17.62 0.44 -28.77
CA PRO A 452 16.92 0.37 -27.50
C PRO A 452 15.42 0.65 -27.62
N ALA A 453 14.62 -0.01 -26.79
CA ALA A 453 13.25 0.40 -26.51
C ALA A 453 13.25 1.48 -25.42
N PHE A 454 12.34 2.47 -25.51
CA PHE A 454 12.18 3.51 -24.50
C PHE A 454 10.78 3.46 -23.89
N ILE A 455 10.71 3.50 -22.56
CA ILE A 455 9.48 3.57 -21.77
C ILE A 455 9.64 4.71 -20.76
N THR A 456 9.41 5.92 -21.23
CA THR A 456 9.57 7.15 -20.43
C THR A 456 8.24 7.93 -20.35
N GLY A 457 8.27 9.18 -19.91
CA GLY A 457 7.11 10.07 -19.95
C GLY A 457 6.78 10.62 -21.34
N ARG A 458 7.71 10.46 -22.32
CA ARG A 458 7.57 11.04 -23.67
C ARG A 458 6.82 10.13 -24.66
N GLU A 459 6.79 8.80 -24.42
CA GLU A 459 6.14 7.85 -25.31
C GLU A 459 4.63 7.78 -25.03
N THR A 460 3.85 7.66 -26.11
CA THR A 460 2.41 7.34 -26.02
C THR A 460 2.20 5.92 -25.49
N PRO A 461 1.03 5.59 -24.93
CA PRO A 461 0.73 4.22 -24.47
C PRO A 461 1.01 3.15 -25.54
N ALA A 462 0.64 3.40 -26.80
CA ALA A 462 0.88 2.46 -27.90
C ALA A 462 2.39 2.29 -28.22
N MET A 463 3.19 3.34 -28.07
CA MET A 463 4.64 3.24 -28.24
C MET A 463 5.29 2.45 -27.09
N LYS A 464 4.80 2.62 -25.87
CA LYS A 464 5.28 1.84 -24.70
C LYS A 464 4.97 0.35 -24.88
N GLU A 465 3.78 0.01 -25.31
CA GLU A 465 3.41 -1.38 -25.60
C GLU A 465 4.31 -2.02 -26.67
N ARG A 466 4.55 -1.32 -27.78
CA ARG A 466 5.50 -1.77 -28.79
C ARG A 466 6.92 -1.92 -28.25
N GLY A 467 7.33 -1.04 -27.34
CA GLY A 467 8.63 -1.12 -26.65
C GLY A 467 8.74 -2.40 -25.82
N VAL A 468 7.72 -2.70 -25.02
CA VAL A 468 7.63 -3.94 -24.24
C VAL A 468 7.64 -5.17 -25.18
N GLU A 469 6.81 -5.16 -26.23
CA GLU A 469 6.73 -6.25 -27.20
C GLU A 469 8.08 -6.50 -27.88
N ARG A 470 8.77 -5.44 -28.33
CA ARG A 470 10.10 -5.56 -28.95
C ARG A 470 11.12 -6.20 -28.03
N PHE A 471 11.11 -5.82 -26.75
CA PHE A 471 12.00 -6.41 -25.74
C PHE A 471 11.62 -7.87 -25.47
N MET A 472 10.36 -8.17 -25.22
CA MET A 472 9.90 -9.51 -24.88
C MET A 472 10.04 -10.52 -26.04
N THR A 473 9.92 -10.07 -27.29
CA THR A 473 10.09 -10.91 -28.50
C THR A 473 11.57 -11.04 -28.95
N GLY A 474 12.52 -10.40 -28.27
CA GLY A 474 13.94 -10.46 -28.61
C GLY A 474 14.34 -9.60 -29.82
N ARG A 475 13.51 -8.67 -30.24
CA ARG A 475 13.87 -7.67 -31.28
C ARG A 475 14.84 -6.59 -30.76
N THR A 476 14.99 -6.48 -29.46
CA THR A 476 16.01 -5.69 -28.79
C THR A 476 16.33 -6.32 -27.44
N ASP A 477 17.58 -6.25 -27.02
CA ASP A 477 18.06 -6.72 -25.72
C ASP A 477 18.23 -5.57 -24.71
N LEU A 478 17.83 -4.34 -25.09
CA LEU A 478 17.92 -3.17 -24.22
C LEU A 478 16.58 -2.44 -24.14
N CYS A 479 16.11 -2.23 -22.90
CA CYS A 479 14.96 -1.38 -22.60
C CYS A 479 15.37 -0.28 -21.60
N CYS A 480 15.30 0.98 -22.02
CA CYS A 480 15.54 2.14 -21.18
C CYS A 480 14.22 2.63 -20.58
N ILE A 481 14.13 2.67 -19.26
CA ILE A 481 12.87 2.88 -18.54
C ILE A 481 13.03 4.01 -17.53
N SER A 482 12.10 4.97 -17.52
CA SER A 482 12.05 5.94 -16.43
C SER A 482 11.58 5.25 -15.14
N LEU A 483 12.27 5.49 -14.02
CA LEU A 483 11.93 4.92 -12.72
C LEU A 483 10.44 5.11 -12.36
N ARG A 484 9.86 6.26 -12.71
CA ARG A 484 8.42 6.53 -12.49
C ARG A 484 7.48 5.80 -13.47
N ALA A 485 7.99 5.34 -14.61
CA ALA A 485 7.19 4.63 -15.62
C ALA A 485 7.29 3.10 -15.51
N ALA A 486 8.04 2.59 -14.54
CA ALA A 486 8.29 1.17 -14.37
C ALA A 486 7.07 0.35 -13.93
N SER A 487 6.07 0.97 -13.33
CA SER A 487 4.91 0.26 -12.74
C SER A 487 4.09 -0.48 -13.81
N GLY A 488 3.64 -1.71 -13.48
CA GLY A 488 2.75 -2.51 -14.33
C GLY A 488 3.39 -3.22 -15.53
N LEU A 489 4.68 -3.07 -15.76
CA LEU A 489 5.38 -3.73 -16.87
C LEU A 489 5.73 -5.18 -16.55
N ASN A 490 5.70 -6.04 -17.57
CA ASN A 490 6.10 -7.45 -17.51
C ASN A 490 7.32 -7.65 -18.42
N LEU A 491 8.51 -7.74 -17.82
CA LEU A 491 9.80 -7.76 -18.54
C LEU A 491 10.70 -8.90 -18.07
N GLN A 492 10.09 -10.08 -17.77
CA GLN A 492 10.77 -11.27 -17.23
C GLN A 492 11.81 -11.89 -18.17
N ARG A 493 11.96 -11.40 -19.39
CA ARG A 493 13.06 -11.79 -20.29
C ARG A 493 14.40 -11.20 -19.86
N ALA A 494 14.42 -10.16 -19.03
CA ALA A 494 15.63 -9.49 -18.60
C ALA A 494 16.49 -10.38 -17.69
N THR A 495 17.80 -10.32 -17.87
CA THR A 495 18.81 -10.98 -17.01
C THR A 495 19.55 -9.97 -16.15
N CYS A 496 19.57 -8.70 -16.58
CA CYS A 496 20.20 -7.59 -15.85
C CYS A 496 19.24 -6.43 -15.66
N VAL A 497 19.28 -5.85 -14.45
CA VAL A 497 18.67 -4.58 -14.10
C VAL A 497 19.77 -3.61 -13.75
N VAL A 498 19.85 -2.48 -14.41
CA VAL A 498 20.89 -1.47 -14.20
C VAL A 498 20.25 -0.15 -13.78
N PHE A 499 20.60 0.34 -12.61
CA PHE A 499 20.22 1.66 -12.14
C PHE A 499 21.32 2.66 -12.50
N GLY A 500 21.13 3.37 -13.61
CA GLY A 500 22.02 4.44 -14.05
C GLY A 500 21.85 5.73 -13.26
N GLU A 501 20.66 5.94 -12.68
CA GLU A 501 20.37 6.93 -11.65
C GLU A 501 19.63 6.25 -10.51
N LEU A 502 19.87 6.73 -9.29
CA LEU A 502 19.22 6.22 -8.09
C LEU A 502 17.99 7.06 -7.70
N ASP A 503 17.13 6.50 -6.87
CA ASP A 503 16.03 7.19 -6.19
C ASP A 503 16.16 7.05 -4.67
N TRP A 504 15.66 8.02 -3.92
CA TRP A 504 15.67 8.00 -2.45
C TRP A 504 14.80 6.88 -1.84
N SER A 505 13.91 6.27 -2.64
CA SER A 505 12.98 5.26 -2.17
C SER A 505 13.44 3.85 -2.53
N PRO A 506 13.73 2.97 -1.55
CA PRO A 506 14.01 1.55 -1.79
C PRO A 506 12.87 0.85 -2.51
N ALA A 507 11.62 1.25 -2.22
CA ALA A 507 10.44 0.68 -2.85
C ALA A 507 10.42 0.90 -4.37
N VAL A 508 10.90 2.06 -4.86
CA VAL A 508 11.01 2.35 -6.29
C VAL A 508 11.99 1.38 -6.96
N HIS A 509 13.14 1.13 -6.32
CA HIS A 509 14.12 0.17 -6.82
C HIS A 509 13.59 -1.26 -6.80
N SER A 510 13.01 -1.70 -5.69
CA SER A 510 12.38 -3.03 -5.60
C SER A 510 11.30 -3.22 -6.66
N GLN A 511 10.47 -2.20 -6.90
CA GLN A 511 9.47 -2.25 -7.97
C GLN A 511 10.08 -2.38 -9.35
N ALA A 512 11.19 -1.70 -9.61
CA ALA A 512 11.91 -1.77 -10.87
C ALA A 512 12.56 -3.16 -11.08
N GLU A 513 13.24 -3.70 -10.05
CA GLU A 513 13.79 -5.06 -10.07
C GLU A 513 12.72 -6.13 -10.33
N ASP A 514 11.55 -5.96 -9.74
CA ASP A 514 10.42 -6.89 -9.84
C ASP A 514 9.76 -6.90 -11.23
N ARG A 515 10.16 -6.01 -12.15
CA ARG A 515 9.77 -6.11 -13.57
C ARG A 515 10.46 -7.28 -14.25
N ALA A 516 11.66 -7.63 -13.80
CA ALA A 516 12.44 -8.76 -14.27
C ALA A 516 12.30 -9.98 -13.35
N HIS A 517 12.39 -9.81 -12.02
CA HIS A 517 12.35 -10.88 -11.02
C HIS A 517 10.92 -11.25 -10.61
N ARG A 518 10.28 -12.10 -11.41
CA ARG A 518 8.89 -12.52 -11.23
C ARG A 518 8.62 -13.91 -11.79
N MET A 519 7.43 -14.45 -11.55
CA MET A 519 7.01 -15.75 -12.12
C MET A 519 7.27 -15.81 -13.63
N GLY A 520 7.85 -16.92 -14.07
CA GLY A 520 8.25 -17.14 -15.47
C GLY A 520 9.67 -16.69 -15.78
N GLN A 521 10.43 -16.22 -14.80
CA GLN A 521 11.87 -15.99 -14.91
C GLN A 521 12.62 -17.32 -14.78
N THR A 522 13.51 -17.59 -15.72
CA THR A 522 14.34 -18.81 -15.78
C THR A 522 15.81 -18.56 -15.43
N ASP A 523 16.24 -17.31 -15.49
CA ASP A 523 17.63 -16.92 -15.30
C ASP A 523 17.83 -16.13 -14.00
N SER A 524 18.99 -16.27 -13.36
CA SER A 524 19.38 -15.41 -12.23
C SER A 524 19.47 -13.96 -12.68
N ILE A 525 19.00 -13.05 -11.83
CA ILE A 525 19.00 -11.62 -12.15
C ILE A 525 20.11 -10.91 -11.39
N LEU A 526 20.89 -10.11 -12.14
CA LEU A 526 21.89 -9.21 -11.59
C LEU A 526 21.35 -7.77 -11.59
N CYS A 527 21.28 -7.18 -10.41
CA CYS A 527 20.82 -5.80 -10.22
C CYS A 527 22.04 -4.91 -9.91
N TYR A 528 22.44 -4.08 -10.84
CA TYR A 528 23.59 -3.18 -10.73
C TYR A 528 23.14 -1.79 -10.29
N TYR A 529 23.68 -1.33 -9.17
CA TYR A 529 23.52 0.03 -8.66
C TYR A 529 24.80 0.80 -8.97
N LEU A 530 24.75 1.65 -9.99
CA LEU A 530 25.92 2.37 -10.48
C LEU A 530 26.07 3.71 -9.75
N VAL A 531 27.10 3.84 -8.94
CA VAL A 531 27.37 4.95 -8.03
C VAL A 531 28.61 5.71 -8.49
N SER A 532 28.54 7.03 -8.59
CA SER A 532 29.72 7.88 -8.84
C SER A 532 30.46 8.20 -7.54
N GLN A 533 31.78 8.45 -7.66
CA GLN A 533 32.59 8.99 -6.55
C GLN A 533 32.31 10.49 -6.42
N GLY A 534 31.25 10.85 -5.69
CA GLY A 534 30.83 12.23 -5.51
C GLY A 534 29.40 12.49 -6.01
N GLY A 535 28.90 13.69 -5.76
CA GLY A 535 27.51 14.02 -6.02
C GLY A 535 26.54 13.36 -5.02
N SER A 536 25.29 13.24 -5.40
CA SER A 536 24.20 12.73 -4.55
C SER A 536 24.16 11.21 -4.39
N ASP A 537 24.93 10.46 -5.18
CA ASP A 537 24.79 8.99 -5.22
C ASP A 537 25.16 8.30 -3.91
N GLN A 538 26.18 8.81 -3.20
CA GLN A 538 26.66 8.19 -1.98
C GLN A 538 25.68 8.36 -0.83
N GLU A 539 25.11 9.55 -0.67
CA GLU A 539 24.06 9.77 0.31
C GLU A 539 22.78 8.99 0.00
N MET A 540 22.47 8.84 -1.31
CA MET A 540 21.33 8.01 -1.72
C MET A 540 21.56 6.53 -1.40
N GLN A 541 22.77 6.02 -1.58
CA GLN A 541 23.13 4.65 -1.23
C GLN A 541 22.95 4.41 0.28
N ASP A 542 23.44 5.33 1.12
CA ASP A 542 23.29 5.26 2.57
C ASP A 542 21.80 5.34 2.97
N ALA A 543 21.06 6.28 2.38
CA ALA A 543 19.62 6.41 2.61
C ALA A 543 18.81 5.18 2.18
N LEU A 544 19.21 4.51 1.11
CA LEU A 544 18.58 3.28 0.64
C LEU A 544 18.72 2.15 1.66
N GLY A 545 19.88 1.97 2.28
CA GLY A 545 20.08 0.98 3.35
C GLY A 545 19.12 1.21 4.51
N LEU A 546 19.02 2.43 5.00
CA LEU A 546 18.16 2.81 6.12
C LEU A 546 16.67 2.60 5.86
N LYS A 547 16.18 2.98 4.69
CA LYS A 547 14.78 2.81 4.32
C LYS A 547 14.37 1.35 4.12
N VAL A 548 15.30 0.50 3.68
CA VAL A 548 15.06 -0.94 3.50
C VAL A 548 14.75 -1.60 4.82
N SER A 549 15.44 -1.26 5.92
CA SER A 549 15.21 -1.90 7.22
C SER A 549 13.80 -1.65 7.78
N GLN A 550 13.29 -0.42 7.68
CA GLN A 550 11.92 -0.11 8.10
C GLN A 550 10.87 -0.87 7.30
N PHE A 551 11.08 -0.96 6.00
CA PHE A 551 10.18 -1.68 5.09
C PHE A 551 10.16 -3.18 5.41
N VAL A 552 11.34 -3.79 5.60
CA VAL A 552 11.50 -5.22 5.88
C VAL A 552 10.82 -5.59 7.20
N GLY A 553 11.09 -4.87 8.30
CA GLY A 553 10.53 -5.18 9.62
C GLY A 553 9.01 -5.23 9.64
N LEU A 554 8.34 -4.23 9.07
CA LEU A 554 6.87 -4.19 9.06
C LEU A 554 6.24 -5.27 8.17
N MET A 555 6.89 -5.61 7.06
CA MET A 555 6.41 -6.62 6.13
C MET A 555 6.69 -8.05 6.60
N GLY A 556 7.47 -8.24 7.67
CA GLY A 556 7.83 -9.53 8.23
C GLY A 556 8.94 -10.25 7.46
N ASP A 557 9.65 -9.54 6.59
CA ASP A 557 10.84 -10.04 5.91
C ASP A 557 12.04 -9.98 6.88
N THR A 558 12.99 -10.89 6.79
CA THR A 558 14.18 -10.90 7.65
C THR A 558 15.17 -9.81 7.21
N PRO A 559 15.64 -8.92 8.10
CA PRO A 559 16.66 -7.93 7.77
C PRO A 559 17.99 -8.61 7.39
N GLN A 560 18.67 -8.06 6.38
CA GLN A 560 19.95 -8.62 5.93
C GLN A 560 21.14 -8.25 6.84
N SER A 561 20.99 -7.28 7.77
CA SER A 561 21.98 -6.96 8.80
C SER A 561 21.36 -6.22 10.00
N GLU A 562 21.97 -6.35 11.21
CA GLU A 562 21.56 -5.63 12.41
C GLU A 562 21.74 -4.10 12.31
N ALA A 563 22.61 -3.62 11.43
CA ALA A 563 22.81 -2.19 11.17
C ALA A 563 21.59 -1.55 10.48
N ASP A 564 20.80 -2.33 9.76
CA ASP A 564 19.61 -1.89 9.03
C ASP A 564 18.42 -1.58 9.96
N ALA A 565 18.48 -2.01 11.23
CA ALA A 565 17.35 -1.93 12.15
C ALA A 565 17.21 -0.59 12.91
N LEU A 566 18.20 0.30 12.87
CA LEU A 566 18.32 1.40 13.83
C LEU A 566 18.01 2.81 13.32
N LEU A 567 17.80 3.04 12.03
CA LEU A 567 17.81 4.39 11.47
C LEU A 567 16.54 4.72 10.64
N GLY A 568 15.67 5.51 11.21
CA GLY A 568 14.34 5.85 10.70
C GLY A 568 14.21 7.10 9.82
N ALA A 569 12.98 7.42 9.42
CA ALA A 569 12.57 8.48 8.48
C ALA A 569 13.08 9.90 8.81
N GLN A 570 13.53 10.17 10.04
CA GLN A 570 14.23 11.39 10.41
C GLN A 570 15.49 11.61 9.56
N GLU A 571 16.13 10.53 9.14
CA GLU A 571 17.41 10.58 8.43
C GLU A 571 17.27 10.90 6.93
N ALA A 572 16.17 10.56 6.27
CA ALA A 572 15.98 10.98 4.88
C ALA A 572 15.93 12.51 4.75
N ARG A 573 15.27 13.19 5.71
CA ARG A 573 15.30 14.66 5.77
C ARG A 573 16.66 15.17 6.21
N GLN A 574 17.30 14.52 7.17
CA GLN A 574 18.66 14.82 7.58
C GLN A 574 19.70 14.54 6.48
N HIS A 575 19.44 13.60 5.55
CA HIS A 575 20.30 13.39 4.39
C HIS A 575 20.21 14.56 3.39
N VAL A 576 19.02 15.07 3.10
CA VAL A 576 18.86 16.27 2.27
C VAL A 576 19.49 17.49 2.97
N GLU A 577 19.27 17.66 4.27
CA GLU A 577 19.89 18.72 5.06
C GLU A 577 21.42 18.59 5.06
N ARG A 578 21.98 17.37 5.25
CA ARG A 578 23.43 17.09 5.16
C ARG A 578 23.98 17.34 3.76
N LEU A 579 23.26 16.95 2.71
CA LEU A 579 23.62 17.22 1.32
C LEU A 579 23.75 18.73 1.09
N VAL A 580 22.71 19.50 1.44
CA VAL A 580 22.72 20.97 1.32
C VAL A 580 23.85 21.57 2.16
N GLN A 581 24.05 21.10 3.40
CA GLN A 581 25.11 21.59 4.28
C GLN A 581 26.52 21.28 3.75
N ARG A 582 26.73 20.06 3.21
CA ARG A 582 27.99 19.70 2.54
C ARG A 582 28.28 20.63 1.36
N LEU A 583 27.30 20.86 0.50
CA LEU A 583 27.45 21.75 -0.65
C LEU A 583 27.68 23.19 -0.23
N LEU A 584 26.98 23.64 0.82
CA LEU A 584 27.24 24.94 1.41
C LEU A 584 28.69 25.08 1.93
N ASN A 585 29.27 24.04 2.52
CA ASN A 585 30.65 24.06 3.02
C ASN A 585 31.69 23.98 1.90
N GLN A 586 31.39 23.30 0.78
CA GLN A 586 32.29 23.18 -0.37
C GLN A 586 32.35 24.44 -1.25
N THR A 587 31.32 25.27 -1.19
CA THR A 587 31.28 26.56 -1.91
C THR A 587 31.84 27.74 -1.09
N ALA A 588 32.34 27.48 0.11
CA ALA A 588 33.09 28.45 0.94
C ALA A 588 34.55 28.49 0.55
#